data_bee68de98a668be801cb57738d36f433
#
_entry.id   bee68de98a668be801cb57738d36f433
#
_cell.length_a   1.000
_cell.length_b   1.000
_cell.length_c   1.000
_cell.angle_alpha   90.00
_cell.angle_beta   90.00
_cell.angle_gamma   90.00
#
_symmetry.space_group_name_H-M   'P 1'
#
loop_
_entity.id
_entity.type
_entity.pdbx_description
1 polymer ?
#
loop_
_entity_poly.entity_id
_entity_poly.type
_entity_poly.pdbx_seq_one_letter_code
_entity_poly.pdbx_strand_id
1 'polypeptide(L)'
;MTPSDPDRHRVLKITTGPETLDDIHELLDDLWAACDVPELARIHTDLAAGEIGANIIEHAGGGNPVQLRMEVQLQPDGIHITFTDDGLPAQVDLTHTAMPDEMAERGRGLSIASRVLDELCYRRDSRGNHWTLFRRLDR
;
A
#
# COMPACT_ATOMS: atom_id res chain seq x y z
N MET A 1 5.74 -3.96 25.49
CA MET A 1 6.30 -3.85 24.12
C MET A 1 6.24 -2.41 23.66
N THR A 2 7.29 -1.93 23.08
CA THR A 2 7.35 -0.57 22.59
C THR A 2 6.82 -0.48 21.15
N PRO A 3 6.19 0.64 20.76
CA PRO A 3 5.73 0.82 19.38
C PRO A 3 6.85 0.81 18.35
N SER A 4 8.09 0.97 18.79
CA SER A 4 9.26 1.07 17.90
C SER A 4 10.06 -0.22 17.81
N ASP A 5 9.44 -1.38 18.11
CA ASP A 5 10.10 -2.68 17.96
C ASP A 5 10.59 -2.84 16.52
N PRO A 6 11.91 -2.92 16.28
CA PRO A 6 12.45 -2.97 14.91
C PRO A 6 11.99 -4.20 14.11
N ASP A 7 11.64 -5.30 14.78
CA ASP A 7 11.15 -6.49 14.08
C ASP A 7 9.74 -6.28 13.52
N ARG A 8 9.04 -5.26 13.99
CA ARG A 8 7.66 -4.98 13.60
C ARG A 8 7.52 -3.74 12.73
N HIS A 9 8.65 -3.18 12.30
CA HIS A 9 8.67 -1.92 11.55
C HIS A 9 9.61 -2.05 10.36
N ARG A 10 9.16 -1.64 9.20
CA ARG A 10 9.97 -1.64 7.97
C ARG A 10 9.72 -0.36 7.19
N VAL A 11 10.77 0.18 6.57
CA VAL A 11 10.69 1.36 5.72
C VAL A 11 11.44 1.10 4.43
N LEU A 12 10.82 1.47 3.29
CA LEU A 12 11.43 1.42 1.98
C LEU A 12 11.39 2.82 1.40
N LYS A 13 12.56 3.31 0.92
CA LYS A 13 12.67 4.60 0.24
C LYS A 13 13.37 4.35 -1.08
N ILE A 14 12.66 4.56 -2.19
CA ILE A 14 13.18 4.26 -3.52
C ILE A 14 12.67 5.28 -4.54
N THR A 15 13.34 5.30 -5.69
CA THR A 15 12.82 5.90 -6.91
C THR A 15 12.11 4.79 -7.66
N THR A 16 10.86 5.02 -8.10
CA THR A 16 10.09 3.96 -8.74
C THR A 16 10.72 3.51 -10.06
N GLY A 17 10.60 2.22 -10.34
CA GLY A 17 11.17 1.62 -11.54
C GLY A 17 10.67 0.18 -11.69
N PRO A 18 11.32 -0.60 -12.60
CA PRO A 18 10.85 -1.95 -12.91
C PRO A 18 10.86 -2.91 -11.72
N GLU A 19 11.68 -2.64 -10.70
CA GLU A 19 11.85 -3.54 -9.57
C GLU A 19 11.03 -3.11 -8.34
N THR A 20 10.24 -2.04 -8.45
CA THR A 20 9.53 -1.48 -7.30
C THR A 20 8.59 -2.48 -6.65
N LEU A 21 7.78 -3.22 -7.43
CA LEU A 21 6.85 -4.19 -6.87
C LEU A 21 7.59 -5.33 -6.17
N ASP A 22 8.70 -5.77 -6.73
CA ASP A 22 9.54 -6.78 -6.08
C ASP A 22 10.09 -6.27 -4.76
N ASP A 23 10.55 -5.02 -4.73
CA ASP A 23 11.06 -4.40 -3.51
C ASP A 23 9.98 -4.33 -2.42
N ILE A 24 8.76 -3.98 -2.79
CA ILE A 24 7.62 -3.93 -1.87
C ILE A 24 7.36 -5.32 -1.29
N HIS A 25 7.32 -6.35 -2.13
CA HIS A 25 7.03 -7.70 -1.67
C HIS A 25 8.17 -8.28 -0.85
N GLU A 26 9.43 -7.98 -1.19
CA GLU A 26 10.56 -8.39 -0.38
C GLU A 26 10.51 -7.81 1.04
N LEU A 27 10.12 -6.54 1.14
CA LEU A 27 9.98 -5.89 2.45
C LEU A 27 8.92 -6.60 3.29
N LEU A 28 7.77 -6.91 2.68
CA LEU A 28 6.69 -7.60 3.37
C LEU A 28 7.09 -9.04 3.74
N ASP A 29 7.75 -9.76 2.83
CA ASP A 29 8.22 -11.12 3.11
C ASP A 29 9.19 -11.13 4.28
N ASP A 30 10.06 -10.13 4.36
CA ASP A 30 10.99 -10.00 5.48
C ASP A 30 10.25 -9.79 6.80
N LEU A 31 9.20 -8.98 6.78
CA LEU A 31 8.37 -8.77 7.96
C LEU A 31 7.64 -10.05 8.36
N TRP A 32 7.07 -10.77 7.38
CA TRP A 32 6.37 -12.03 7.65
C TRP A 32 7.30 -13.11 8.21
N ALA A 33 8.57 -13.12 7.79
CA ALA A 33 9.54 -14.05 8.32
C ALA A 33 9.92 -13.74 9.76
N ALA A 34 9.87 -12.47 10.15
CA ALA A 34 10.28 -12.01 11.48
C ALA A 34 9.13 -12.04 12.50
N CYS A 35 7.89 -11.99 12.04
CA CYS A 35 6.73 -11.81 12.92
C CYS A 35 5.64 -12.82 12.58
N ASP A 36 4.95 -13.29 13.62
CA ASP A 36 3.83 -14.22 13.44
C ASP A 36 2.57 -13.42 13.09
N VAL A 37 2.10 -13.62 11.86
CA VAL A 37 0.91 -12.94 11.34
C VAL A 37 0.01 -13.98 10.69
N PRO A 38 -1.30 -13.97 10.98
CA PRO A 38 -2.22 -14.93 10.36
C PRO A 38 -2.12 -14.92 8.83
N GLU A 39 -2.20 -16.09 8.25
CA GLU A 39 -1.99 -16.26 6.80
C GLU A 39 -2.91 -15.38 5.96
N LEU A 40 -4.19 -15.33 6.28
CA LEU A 40 -5.14 -14.53 5.49
C LEU A 40 -4.80 -13.04 5.55
N ALA A 41 -4.40 -12.56 6.73
CA ALA A 41 -3.97 -11.16 6.87
C ALA A 41 -2.74 -10.85 6.01
N ARG A 42 -1.78 -11.80 5.95
CA ARG A 42 -0.60 -11.64 5.08
C ARG A 42 -0.99 -11.59 3.61
N ILE A 43 -1.83 -12.52 3.18
CA ILE A 43 -2.27 -12.60 1.78
C ILE A 43 -2.99 -11.31 1.38
N HIS A 44 -3.92 -10.83 2.20
CA HIS A 44 -4.68 -9.62 1.93
C HIS A 44 -3.76 -8.39 1.88
N THR A 45 -2.80 -8.32 2.80
CA THR A 45 -1.85 -7.20 2.85
C THR A 45 -0.93 -7.19 1.63
N ASP A 46 -0.39 -8.36 1.25
CA ASP A 46 0.44 -8.48 0.05
C ASP A 46 -0.32 -8.02 -1.20
N LEU A 47 -1.56 -8.47 -1.32
CA LEU A 47 -2.39 -8.12 -2.47
C LEU A 47 -2.67 -6.62 -2.52
N ALA A 48 -3.09 -6.04 -1.39
CA ALA A 48 -3.42 -4.61 -1.33
C ALA A 48 -2.19 -3.74 -1.58
N ALA A 49 -1.06 -4.08 -0.95
CA ALA A 49 0.18 -3.32 -1.13
C ALA A 49 0.65 -3.36 -2.58
N GLY A 50 0.53 -4.53 -3.22
CA GLY A 50 0.86 -4.67 -4.63
C GLY A 50 -0.02 -3.81 -5.53
N GLU A 51 -1.32 -3.76 -5.25
CA GLU A 51 -2.25 -2.96 -6.05
C GLU A 51 -2.00 -1.46 -5.90
N ILE A 52 -1.77 -0.99 -4.67
CA ILE A 52 -1.46 0.43 -4.45
C ILE A 52 -0.10 0.77 -5.05
N GLY A 53 0.90 -0.08 -4.89
CA GLY A 53 2.21 0.12 -5.50
C GLY A 53 2.13 0.21 -7.02
N ALA A 54 1.39 -0.68 -7.65
CA ALA A 54 1.20 -0.65 -9.10
C ALA A 54 0.50 0.64 -9.54
N ASN A 55 -0.49 1.09 -8.79
CA ASN A 55 -1.20 2.33 -9.07
C ASN A 55 -0.25 3.54 -9.03
N ILE A 56 0.64 3.58 -8.04
CA ILE A 56 1.63 4.64 -7.93
C ILE A 56 2.59 4.62 -9.13
N ILE A 57 3.11 3.44 -9.48
CA ILE A 57 4.05 3.29 -10.59
C ILE A 57 3.42 3.74 -11.90
N GLU A 58 2.17 3.35 -12.14
CA GLU A 58 1.49 3.61 -13.41
C GLU A 58 1.03 5.06 -13.56
N HIS A 59 0.64 5.72 -12.48
CA HIS A 59 -0.09 6.97 -12.57
C HIS A 59 0.61 8.17 -11.94
N ALA A 60 1.35 7.98 -10.84
CA ALA A 60 1.89 9.12 -10.11
C ALA A 60 2.92 9.92 -10.90
N GLY A 61 3.70 9.27 -11.75
CA GLY A 61 4.75 9.94 -12.50
C GLY A 61 4.36 10.38 -13.91
N GLY A 62 3.13 10.05 -14.35
CA GLY A 62 2.78 10.30 -15.75
C GLY A 62 3.71 9.58 -16.71
N GLY A 63 4.23 8.42 -16.33
CA GLY A 63 5.21 7.67 -17.09
C GLY A 63 6.66 7.89 -16.65
N ASN A 64 6.90 8.79 -15.70
CA ASN A 64 8.22 9.10 -15.17
C ASN A 64 8.40 8.54 -13.77
N PRO A 65 9.64 8.22 -13.34
CA PRO A 65 9.89 7.80 -11.98
C PRO A 65 9.52 8.86 -10.95
N VAL A 66 9.08 8.42 -9.78
CA VAL A 66 8.79 9.31 -8.63
C VAL A 66 9.49 8.77 -7.40
N GLN A 67 9.67 9.63 -6.41
CA GLN A 67 10.20 9.22 -5.11
C GLN A 67 9.07 8.56 -4.32
N LEU A 68 9.33 7.38 -3.79
CA LEU A 68 8.35 6.59 -3.05
C LEU A 68 8.90 6.23 -1.69
N ARG A 69 8.09 6.42 -0.66
CA ARG A 69 8.38 5.94 0.68
C ARG A 69 7.25 5.04 1.13
N MET A 70 7.57 3.83 1.55
CA MET A 70 6.62 2.89 2.13
C MET A 70 7.03 2.60 3.57
N GLU A 71 6.10 2.70 4.48
CA GLU A 71 6.31 2.36 5.87
C GLU A 71 5.29 1.34 6.32
N VAL A 72 5.76 0.27 6.96
CA VAL A 72 4.90 -0.79 7.48
C VAL A 72 5.14 -0.92 8.97
N GLN A 73 4.07 -0.92 9.74
CA GLN A 73 4.12 -1.15 11.18
C GLN A 73 3.13 -2.24 11.55
N LEU A 74 3.61 -3.27 12.22
CA LEU A 74 2.77 -4.31 12.79
C LEU A 74 2.49 -3.92 14.24
N GLN A 75 1.23 -3.65 14.53
CA GLN A 75 0.77 -3.25 15.86
C GLN A 75 -0.22 -4.27 16.40
N PRO A 76 -0.58 -4.19 17.70
CA PRO A 76 -1.52 -5.16 18.28
C PRO A 76 -2.86 -5.24 17.56
N ASP A 77 -3.34 -4.13 16.99
CA ASP A 77 -4.61 -4.09 16.28
C ASP A 77 -4.52 -4.58 14.84
N GLY A 78 -3.34 -4.53 14.23
CA GLY A 78 -3.20 -4.97 12.85
C GLY A 78 -1.98 -4.39 12.15
N ILE A 79 -2.03 -4.49 10.82
CA ILE A 79 -0.95 -4.08 9.94
C ILE A 79 -1.29 -2.70 9.38
N HIS A 80 -0.38 -1.74 9.61
CA HIS A 80 -0.53 -0.36 9.14
C HIS A 80 0.52 -0.08 8.08
N ILE A 81 0.08 0.36 6.91
CA ILE A 81 0.98 0.71 5.81
C ILE A 81 0.68 2.12 5.36
N THR A 82 1.74 2.89 5.13
CA THR A 82 1.64 4.21 4.51
C THR A 82 2.54 4.24 3.28
N PHE A 83 1.98 4.68 2.15
CA PHE A 83 2.76 5.01 0.96
C PHE A 83 2.73 6.51 0.78
N THR A 84 3.88 7.11 0.51
CA THR A 84 4.02 8.53 0.20
C THR A 84 4.81 8.67 -1.08
N ASP A 85 4.30 9.44 -2.04
CA ASP A 85 5.04 9.72 -3.28
C ASP A 85 4.93 11.20 -3.64
N ASP A 86 5.89 11.70 -4.41
CA ASP A 86 5.95 13.10 -4.81
C ASP A 86 5.38 13.33 -6.23
N GLY A 87 4.58 12.39 -6.72
CA GLY A 87 4.05 12.43 -8.06
C GLY A 87 2.78 13.25 -8.21
N LEU A 88 2.12 13.01 -9.35
CA LEU A 88 0.87 13.66 -9.70
C LEU A 88 -0.28 13.21 -8.81
N PRO A 89 -1.34 14.03 -8.67
CA PRO A 89 -2.50 13.62 -7.90
C PRO A 89 -3.13 12.35 -8.45
N ALA A 90 -3.51 11.45 -7.56
CA ALA A 90 -4.28 10.28 -7.96
C ALA A 90 -5.72 10.70 -8.22
N GLN A 91 -6.30 10.23 -9.31
CA GLN A 91 -7.69 10.50 -9.62
C GLN A 91 -8.53 9.31 -9.16
N VAL A 92 -8.83 9.30 -7.87
CA VAL A 92 -9.52 8.17 -7.24
C VAL A 92 -10.71 8.65 -6.46
N ASP A 93 -11.75 7.82 -6.43
CA ASP A 93 -12.92 8.03 -5.60
C ASP A 93 -13.14 6.76 -4.79
N LEU A 94 -12.70 6.78 -3.53
CA LEU A 94 -12.80 5.63 -2.65
C LEU A 94 -14.21 5.46 -2.05
N THR A 95 -15.12 6.39 -2.33
CA THR A 95 -16.51 6.28 -1.87
C THR A 95 -17.34 5.36 -2.78
N HIS A 96 -16.86 5.08 -3.99
CA HIS A 96 -17.57 4.24 -4.95
C HIS A 96 -16.80 2.95 -5.17
N THR A 97 -17.43 1.82 -4.83
CA THR A 97 -16.83 0.50 -5.04
C THR A 97 -17.28 -0.14 -6.34
N ALA A 98 -18.38 0.35 -6.93
CA ALA A 98 -18.84 -0.12 -8.23
C ALA A 98 -18.15 0.70 -9.31
N MET A 99 -17.47 0.02 -10.25
CA MET A 99 -16.69 0.69 -11.29
C MET A 99 -17.48 0.75 -12.58
N PRO A 100 -17.59 1.94 -13.21
CA PRO A 100 -18.11 2.00 -14.58
C PRO A 100 -17.25 1.15 -15.52
N ASP A 101 -17.87 0.62 -16.56
CA ASP A 101 -17.16 -0.27 -17.50
C ASP A 101 -15.91 0.38 -18.07
N GLU A 102 -15.98 1.67 -18.41
CA GLU A 102 -14.85 2.39 -19.01
C GLU A 102 -13.69 2.55 -18.03
N MET A 103 -13.94 2.40 -16.74
CA MET A 103 -12.90 2.54 -15.71
C MET A 103 -12.49 1.20 -15.09
N ALA A 104 -13.08 0.11 -15.55
CA ALA A 104 -12.90 -1.18 -14.90
C ALA A 104 -11.44 -1.61 -14.80
N GLU A 105 -10.64 -1.34 -15.82
CA GLU A 105 -9.22 -1.70 -15.80
C GLU A 105 -8.40 -0.78 -14.90
N ARG A 106 -8.74 0.51 -14.88
CA ARG A 106 -7.98 1.51 -14.12
C ARG A 106 -8.25 1.45 -12.64
N GLY A 107 -9.49 1.12 -12.25
CA GLY A 107 -9.89 1.11 -10.86
C GLY A 107 -10.00 -0.26 -10.21
N ARG A 108 -9.73 -1.32 -10.97
CA ARG A 108 -9.91 -2.68 -10.46
C ARG A 108 -9.02 -2.96 -9.26
N GLY A 109 -7.75 -2.53 -9.32
CA GLY A 109 -6.81 -2.74 -8.23
C GLY A 109 -7.24 -2.03 -6.95
N LEU A 110 -7.78 -0.81 -7.06
CA LEU A 110 -8.28 -0.07 -5.91
C LEU A 110 -9.50 -0.75 -5.31
N SER A 111 -10.38 -1.29 -6.15
CA SER A 111 -11.53 -2.05 -5.68
C SER A 111 -11.12 -3.30 -4.91
N ILE A 112 -10.12 -4.03 -5.42
CA ILE A 112 -9.58 -5.22 -4.75
C ILE A 112 -8.97 -4.83 -3.41
N ALA A 113 -8.10 -3.80 -3.39
CA ALA A 113 -7.47 -3.33 -2.17
C ALA A 113 -8.52 -2.92 -1.12
N SER A 114 -9.54 -2.20 -1.55
CA SER A 114 -10.61 -1.74 -0.66
C SER A 114 -11.37 -2.90 -0.02
N ARG A 115 -11.55 -4.00 -0.76
CA ARG A 115 -12.28 -5.17 -0.26
C ARG A 115 -11.50 -5.98 0.76
N VAL A 116 -10.18 -6.06 0.61
CA VAL A 116 -9.36 -6.90 1.49
C VAL A 116 -8.80 -6.15 2.67
N LEU A 117 -8.89 -4.83 2.67
CA LEU A 117 -8.45 -3.99 3.78
C LEU A 117 -9.64 -3.58 4.66
N ASP A 118 -9.35 -3.29 5.93
CA ASP A 118 -10.34 -2.71 6.83
C ASP A 118 -10.47 -1.21 6.63
N GLU A 119 -9.36 -0.54 6.23
CA GLU A 119 -9.38 0.88 5.89
C GLU A 119 -8.42 1.14 4.74
N LEU A 120 -8.84 2.01 3.83
CA LEU A 120 -8.01 2.49 2.74
C LEU A 120 -8.34 3.97 2.55
N CYS A 121 -7.34 4.83 2.72
CA CYS A 121 -7.49 6.28 2.62
C CYS A 121 -6.45 6.86 1.69
N TYR A 122 -6.84 7.90 0.98
CA TYR A 122 -5.94 8.68 0.14
C TYR A 122 -6.12 10.15 0.47
N ARG A 123 -4.99 10.86 0.60
CA ARG A 123 -5.01 12.33 0.71
C ARG A 123 -3.80 12.91 0.00
N ARG A 124 -3.88 14.19 -0.29
CA ARG A 124 -2.78 14.92 -0.91
C ARG A 124 -2.50 16.20 -0.13
N ASP A 125 -1.23 16.53 0.02
CA ASP A 125 -0.80 17.78 0.64
C ASP A 125 0.40 18.34 -0.13
N SER A 126 1.09 19.33 0.44
CA SER A 126 2.23 19.99 -0.21
C SER A 126 3.40 19.05 -0.47
N ARG A 127 3.46 17.90 0.19
CA ARG A 127 4.53 16.92 0.04
C ARG A 127 4.24 15.86 -1.02
N GLY A 128 2.97 15.74 -1.43
CA GLY A 128 2.57 14.78 -2.42
C GLY A 128 1.39 13.94 -2.00
N ASN A 129 1.36 12.72 -2.49
CA ASN A 129 0.28 11.78 -2.25
C ASN A 129 0.56 10.90 -1.04
N HIS A 130 -0.48 10.61 -0.26
CA HIS A 130 -0.40 9.76 0.92
C HIS A 130 -1.51 8.72 0.88
N TRP A 131 -1.12 7.46 0.90
CA TRP A 131 -2.05 6.32 0.97
C TRP A 131 -1.88 5.66 2.32
N THR A 132 -2.98 5.40 3.02
CA THR A 132 -2.97 4.71 4.31
C THR A 132 -3.81 3.44 4.19
N LEU A 133 -3.20 2.32 4.55
CA LEU A 133 -3.81 1.00 4.49
C LEU A 133 -3.82 0.39 5.89
N PHE A 134 -4.93 -0.22 6.26
CA PHE A 134 -5.03 -0.92 7.54
C PHE A 134 -5.73 -2.27 7.35
N ARG A 135 -5.15 -3.32 7.89
CA ARG A 135 -5.71 -4.66 7.87
C ARG A 135 -5.63 -5.26 9.27
N ARG A 136 -6.77 -5.60 9.83
CA ARG A 136 -6.83 -6.29 11.13
C ARG A 136 -6.19 -7.67 11.04
N LEU A 137 -5.73 -8.18 12.16
CA LEU A 137 -5.15 -9.52 12.22
C LEU A 137 -6.21 -10.60 12.36
N ASP A 138 -7.29 -10.29 13.04
CA ASP A 138 -8.28 -11.26 13.50
C ASP A 138 -9.56 -11.33 12.64
N ARG A 139 -9.50 -10.79 11.44
CA ARG A 139 -10.69 -10.79 10.59
C ARG A 139 -10.66 -11.93 9.57
#